data_5c8bedfdc9f464449eba2b3a0b3d82f9
#
_entry.id   5c8bedfdc9f464449eba2b3a0b3d82f9
#
_cell.length_a   1.000
_cell.length_b   1.000
_cell.length_c   1.000
_cell.angle_alpha   90.00
_cell.angle_beta   90.00
_cell.angle_gamma   90.00
#
_symmetry.space_group_name_H-M   'P 1'
#
loop_
_entity.id
_entity.type
_entity.pdbx_description
1 polymer ?
#
loop_
_entity_poly.entity_id
_entity_poly.type
_entity_poly.pdbx_seq_one_letter_code
_entity_poly.pdbx_strand_id
1 'polypeptide(L)'
;MLALIAYLLTVIAVGIFSFRAFQLFKKISAGQSDPSRFNNKGKRLANMLHEVLSHTKMLNFTATGIAHWFVMIGFGALLGTLITAYGQLTNPSWALPLIGHFVGYELFAELIAILTGIGIVTLIGIRQATNIFKKGRTSRFYGSGNKKAYYVEATILAIVFCVIALRGLEGALANVSSWNWHYAISYPAVVFFSNYSTSQIENLIQLIAFIKITVSMVWFIVIGINLTMGVAWHRFLAFFNIYFKRNPNKENALGPLPVMISHGHEINFEDPKEDDVFGIGTAADISWKGLLD
;
A
#
# COMPACT_ATOMS: atom_id res chain seq x y z
N MET A 1 18.50 23.57 -0.23
CA MET A 1 18.83 22.64 -1.34
C MET A 1 18.06 21.34 -1.24
N LEU A 2 18.08 20.60 -0.13
CA LEU A 2 17.36 19.32 0.05
C LEU A 2 15.87 19.43 -0.25
N ALA A 3 15.17 20.46 0.24
CA ALA A 3 13.75 20.67 0.00
C ALA A 3 13.42 20.79 -1.51
N LEU A 4 14.19 21.56 -2.26
CA LEU A 4 13.98 21.70 -3.71
C LEU A 4 14.11 20.35 -4.44
N ILE A 5 15.14 19.56 -4.11
CA ILE A 5 15.36 18.23 -4.68
C ILE A 5 14.19 17.31 -4.34
N ALA A 6 13.73 17.32 -3.09
CA ALA A 6 12.59 16.51 -2.64
C ALA A 6 11.29 16.85 -3.37
N TYR A 7 10.99 18.16 -3.55
CA TYR A 7 9.81 18.59 -4.30
C TYR A 7 9.88 18.23 -5.78
N LEU A 8 11.03 18.44 -6.43
CA LEU A 8 11.23 18.03 -7.82
C LEU A 8 11.06 16.52 -8.01
N LEU A 9 11.67 15.72 -7.12
CA LEU A 9 11.53 14.27 -7.13
C LEU A 9 10.07 13.86 -6.93
N THR A 10 9.34 14.56 -6.07
CA THR A 10 7.90 14.31 -5.82
C THR A 10 7.07 14.56 -7.08
N VAL A 11 7.28 15.68 -7.74
CA VAL A 11 6.56 16.01 -8.99
C VAL A 11 6.81 14.93 -10.07
N ILE A 12 8.07 14.51 -10.23
CA ILE A 12 8.44 13.45 -11.18
C ILE A 12 7.77 12.13 -10.79
N ALA A 13 7.85 11.73 -9.52
CA ALA A 13 7.31 10.46 -9.03
C ALA A 13 5.79 10.38 -9.17
N VAL A 14 5.10 11.44 -8.75
CA VAL A 14 3.63 11.53 -8.85
C VAL A 14 3.21 11.61 -10.31
N GLY A 15 3.93 12.33 -11.16
CA GLY A 15 3.68 12.42 -12.61
C GLY A 15 3.78 11.04 -13.28
N ILE A 16 4.88 10.31 -13.06
CA ILE A 16 5.07 8.95 -13.60
C ILE A 16 3.97 8.01 -13.08
N PHE A 17 3.73 7.99 -11.77
CA PHE A 17 2.72 7.11 -11.18
C PHE A 17 1.32 7.40 -11.74
N SER A 18 0.90 8.66 -11.78
CA SER A 18 -0.41 9.06 -12.27
C SER A 18 -0.61 8.72 -13.75
N PHE A 19 0.41 8.97 -14.58
CA PHE A 19 0.37 8.61 -16.01
C PHE A 19 0.21 7.10 -16.19
N ARG A 20 0.95 6.29 -15.44
CA ARG A 20 0.88 4.82 -15.50
C ARG A 20 -0.42 4.27 -14.92
N ALA A 21 -0.93 4.84 -13.84
CA ALA A 21 -2.23 4.51 -13.29
C ALA A 21 -3.35 4.80 -14.31
N PHE A 22 -3.27 5.93 -15.02
CA PHE A 22 -4.20 6.25 -16.10
C PHE A 22 -4.12 5.24 -17.27
N GLN A 23 -2.91 4.82 -17.66
CA GLN A 23 -2.75 3.78 -18.68
C GLN A 23 -3.38 2.44 -18.24
N LEU A 24 -3.21 2.07 -16.96
CA LEU A 24 -3.83 0.88 -16.40
C LEU A 24 -5.37 1.00 -16.40
N PHE A 25 -5.90 2.13 -15.96
CA PHE A 25 -7.33 2.41 -16.00
C PHE A 25 -7.89 2.31 -17.44
N LYS A 26 -7.17 2.87 -18.43
CA LYS A 26 -7.55 2.79 -19.84
C LYS A 26 -7.63 1.35 -20.36
N LYS A 27 -6.67 0.50 -19.95
CA LYS A 27 -6.66 -0.93 -20.29
C LYS A 27 -7.87 -1.67 -19.67
N ILE A 28 -8.14 -1.42 -18.40
CA ILE A 28 -9.29 -2.02 -17.71
C ILE A 28 -10.60 -1.58 -18.35
N SER A 29 -10.73 -0.30 -18.71
CA SER A 29 -11.92 0.27 -19.33
C SER A 29 -12.14 -0.18 -20.78
N ALA A 30 -11.19 -0.88 -21.41
CA ALA A 30 -11.36 -1.45 -22.74
C ALA A 30 -12.22 -2.73 -22.73
N GLY A 31 -12.46 -3.32 -21.57
CA GLY A 31 -13.32 -4.50 -21.43
C GLY A 31 -14.80 -4.17 -21.58
N GLN A 32 -15.61 -5.22 -21.77
CA GLN A 32 -17.06 -5.11 -21.91
C GLN A 32 -17.71 -4.50 -20.67
N SER A 33 -18.83 -3.81 -20.88
CA SER A 33 -19.64 -3.25 -19.80
C SER A 33 -20.23 -4.35 -18.92
N ASP A 34 -20.18 -4.18 -17.60
CA ASP A 34 -20.82 -5.06 -16.61
C ASP A 34 -21.65 -4.22 -15.62
N PRO A 35 -22.89 -3.85 -15.99
CA PRO A 35 -23.77 -3.03 -15.15
C PRO A 35 -24.10 -3.69 -13.81
N SER A 36 -24.05 -5.02 -13.71
CA SER A 36 -24.35 -5.78 -12.48
C SER A 36 -23.46 -5.42 -11.32
N ARG A 37 -22.26 -4.87 -11.58
CA ARG A 37 -21.28 -4.45 -10.56
C ARG A 37 -21.61 -3.12 -9.90
N PHE A 38 -22.57 -2.36 -10.43
CA PHE A 38 -22.94 -1.03 -9.93
C PHE A 38 -24.22 -1.02 -9.09
N ASN A 39 -24.87 -2.17 -8.89
CA ASN A 39 -26.02 -2.31 -8.02
C ASN A 39 -25.63 -2.23 -6.51
N ASN A 40 -26.61 -1.96 -5.64
CA ASN A 40 -26.45 -2.02 -4.18
C ASN A 40 -25.21 -1.26 -3.63
N LYS A 41 -24.93 -0.06 -4.13
CA LYS A 41 -23.72 0.73 -3.83
C LYS A 41 -23.38 0.83 -2.34
N GLY A 42 -24.39 1.06 -1.49
CA GLY A 42 -24.20 1.16 -0.04
C GLY A 42 -23.73 -0.16 0.58
N LYS A 43 -24.31 -1.29 0.22
CA LYS A 43 -23.90 -2.61 0.70
C LYS A 43 -22.49 -2.96 0.22
N ARG A 44 -22.16 -2.65 -1.04
CA ARG A 44 -20.82 -2.85 -1.60
C ARG A 44 -19.76 -2.05 -0.84
N LEU A 45 -20.04 -0.78 -0.55
CA LEU A 45 -19.14 0.07 0.23
C LEU A 45 -18.96 -0.47 1.65
N ALA A 46 -20.05 -0.80 2.34
CA ALA A 46 -20.00 -1.35 3.70
C ALA A 46 -19.21 -2.68 3.75
N ASN A 47 -19.44 -3.58 2.79
CA ASN A 47 -18.71 -4.84 2.69
C ASN A 47 -17.22 -4.63 2.38
N MET A 48 -16.90 -3.70 1.47
CA MET A 48 -15.51 -3.35 1.16
C MET A 48 -14.79 -2.81 2.40
N LEU A 49 -15.39 -1.85 3.10
CA LEU A 49 -14.81 -1.28 4.32
C LEU A 49 -14.63 -2.35 5.41
N HIS A 50 -15.65 -3.17 5.64
CA HIS A 50 -15.57 -4.27 6.60
C HIS A 50 -14.45 -5.26 6.23
N GLU A 51 -14.39 -5.70 4.98
CA GLU A 51 -13.41 -6.70 4.55
C GLU A 51 -11.98 -6.16 4.57
N VAL A 52 -11.78 -4.90 4.17
CA VAL A 52 -10.46 -4.26 4.20
C VAL A 52 -10.03 -3.97 5.63
N LEU A 53 -10.84 -3.25 6.42
CA LEU A 53 -10.44 -2.82 7.77
C LEU A 53 -10.32 -3.98 8.74
N SER A 54 -11.24 -4.95 8.70
CA SER A 54 -11.19 -6.14 9.56
C SER A 54 -10.31 -7.25 9.01
N HIS A 55 -9.77 -7.10 7.80
CA HIS A 55 -8.83 -8.05 7.15
C HIS A 55 -9.34 -9.50 7.10
N THR A 56 -10.64 -9.68 7.00
CA THR A 56 -11.38 -10.93 7.29
C THR A 56 -10.84 -12.15 6.54
N LYS A 57 -10.46 -12.00 5.26
CA LYS A 57 -9.94 -13.11 4.46
C LYS A 57 -8.51 -13.49 4.81
N MET A 58 -7.66 -12.49 5.10
CA MET A 58 -6.26 -12.74 5.42
C MET A 58 -6.09 -13.32 6.83
N LEU A 59 -6.98 -12.97 7.77
CA LEU A 59 -6.96 -13.51 9.14
C LEU A 59 -7.23 -15.02 9.20
N ASN A 60 -7.75 -15.64 8.13
CA ASN A 60 -7.78 -17.10 8.00
C ASN A 60 -6.38 -17.74 8.02
N PHE A 61 -5.34 -16.97 7.71
CA PHE A 61 -3.93 -17.34 7.83
C PHE A 61 -3.29 -16.61 9.01
N THR A 62 -3.68 -16.96 10.24
CA THR A 62 -3.51 -16.22 11.49
C THR A 62 -2.23 -15.37 11.58
N ALA A 63 -1.04 -15.97 11.58
CA ALA A 63 0.23 -15.23 11.70
C ALA A 63 0.47 -14.29 10.52
N THR A 64 0.27 -14.77 9.28
CA THR A 64 0.43 -13.95 8.07
C THR A 64 -0.61 -12.83 8.02
N GLY A 65 -1.86 -13.14 8.40
CA GLY A 65 -2.96 -12.18 8.40
C GLY A 65 -2.76 -11.05 9.39
N ILE A 66 -2.37 -11.35 10.62
CA ILE A 66 -2.10 -10.35 11.67
C ILE A 66 -0.91 -9.47 11.26
N ALA A 67 0.21 -10.08 10.85
CA ALA A 67 1.39 -9.34 10.40
C ALA A 67 1.08 -8.41 9.23
N HIS A 68 0.34 -8.89 8.22
CA HIS A 68 -0.07 -8.10 7.08
C HIS A 68 -1.08 -7.00 7.45
N TRP A 69 -1.95 -7.23 8.43
CA TRP A 69 -2.90 -6.22 8.91
C TRP A 69 -2.18 -4.99 9.48
N PHE A 70 -1.18 -5.19 10.33
CA PHE A 70 -0.38 -4.07 10.84
C PHE A 70 0.36 -3.34 9.72
N VAL A 71 0.90 -4.06 8.73
CA VAL A 71 1.55 -3.44 7.56
C VAL A 71 0.55 -2.63 6.72
N MET A 72 -0.68 -3.12 6.55
CA MET A 72 -1.73 -2.41 5.81
C MET A 72 -2.16 -1.13 6.53
N ILE A 73 -2.43 -1.22 7.85
CA ILE A 73 -2.80 -0.04 8.66
C ILE A 73 -1.64 0.96 8.68
N GLY A 74 -0.40 0.46 8.88
CA GLY A 74 0.79 1.29 8.89
C GLY A 74 0.99 2.05 7.57
N PHE A 75 0.73 1.42 6.44
CA PHE A 75 0.83 2.08 5.13
C PHE A 75 -0.06 3.34 5.04
N GLY A 76 -1.30 3.26 5.53
CA GLY A 76 -2.20 4.42 5.56
C GLY A 76 -1.88 5.43 6.68
N ALA A 77 -1.68 4.93 7.89
CA ALA A 77 -1.46 5.76 9.08
C ALA A 77 -0.15 6.56 9.01
N LEU A 78 0.92 5.96 8.50
CA LEU A 78 2.22 6.62 8.40
C LEU A 78 2.29 7.66 7.26
N LEU A 79 1.25 7.79 6.42
CA LEU A 79 1.16 8.87 5.43
C LEU A 79 1.22 10.26 6.10
N GLY A 80 0.57 10.42 7.25
CA GLY A 80 0.67 11.66 8.05
C GLY A 80 2.11 12.01 8.40
N THR A 81 2.91 11.02 8.78
CA THR A 81 4.34 11.23 9.10
C THR A 81 5.18 11.56 7.85
N LEU A 82 4.75 11.17 6.65
CA LEU A 82 5.40 11.60 5.41
C LEU A 82 5.13 13.08 5.14
N ILE A 83 3.91 13.56 5.39
CA ILE A 83 3.57 14.99 5.28
C ILE A 83 4.40 15.79 6.28
N THR A 84 4.55 15.31 7.53
CA THR A 84 5.43 15.93 8.53
C THR A 84 6.86 16.08 8.00
N ALA A 85 7.42 15.06 7.34
CA ALA A 85 8.76 15.10 6.80
C ALA A 85 8.97 16.22 5.75
N TYR A 86 7.95 16.56 4.95
CA TYR A 86 8.04 17.70 4.03
C TYR A 86 8.17 19.04 4.76
N GLY A 87 7.43 19.23 5.85
CA GLY A 87 7.57 20.42 6.69
C GLY A 87 8.94 20.50 7.36
N GLN A 88 9.45 19.36 7.82
CA GLN A 88 10.74 19.24 8.50
C GLN A 88 11.95 19.53 7.59
N LEU A 89 11.81 19.47 6.27
CA LEU A 89 12.87 19.90 5.36
C LEU A 89 13.23 21.39 5.46
N THR A 90 12.28 22.20 5.91
CA THR A 90 12.45 23.66 6.03
C THR A 90 12.42 24.15 7.46
N ASN A 91 11.66 23.48 8.30
CA ASN A 91 11.57 23.79 9.73
C ASN A 91 11.65 22.46 10.53
N PRO A 92 12.79 22.11 11.14
CA PRO A 92 12.95 20.87 11.90
C PRO A 92 11.91 20.62 12.99
N SER A 93 11.34 21.67 13.58
CA SER A 93 10.28 21.60 14.60
C SER A 93 8.87 21.54 14.01
N TRP A 94 8.72 21.42 12.69
CA TRP A 94 7.40 21.40 12.07
C TRP A 94 6.64 20.10 12.40
N ALA A 95 5.38 20.27 12.79
CA ALA A 95 4.44 19.18 13.06
C ALA A 95 3.13 19.41 12.30
N LEU A 96 2.35 18.35 12.12
CA LEU A 96 1.04 18.46 11.48
C LEU A 96 0.14 19.42 12.24
N PRO A 97 -0.49 20.41 11.57
CA PRO A 97 -1.44 21.30 12.21
C PRO A 97 -2.54 20.51 12.93
N LEU A 98 -2.97 20.99 14.09
CA LEU A 98 -4.02 20.46 14.96
C LEU A 98 -3.71 19.14 15.66
N ILE A 99 -3.04 18.18 14.99
CA ILE A 99 -2.85 16.82 15.53
C ILE A 99 -1.39 16.46 15.79
N GLY A 100 -0.44 17.20 15.23
CA GLY A 100 0.98 16.85 15.27
C GLY A 100 1.58 16.74 16.67
N HIS A 101 1.07 17.52 17.62
CA HIS A 101 1.47 17.48 19.03
C HIS A 101 0.40 16.82 19.94
N PHE A 102 -0.62 16.19 19.35
CA PHE A 102 -1.60 15.44 20.12
C PHE A 102 -1.00 14.09 20.51
N VAL A 103 -0.86 13.85 21.82
CA VAL A 103 -0.23 12.64 22.37
C VAL A 103 -0.80 11.33 21.81
N GLY A 104 -2.11 11.31 21.57
CA GLY A 104 -2.77 10.12 20.98
C GLY A 104 -2.32 9.83 19.56
N TYR A 105 -2.10 10.86 18.73
CA TYR A 105 -1.57 10.69 17.36
C TYR A 105 -0.11 10.26 17.39
N GLU A 106 0.72 10.88 18.23
CA GLU A 106 2.13 10.58 18.35
C GLU A 106 2.36 9.15 18.84
N LEU A 107 1.68 8.75 19.91
CA LEU A 107 1.72 7.37 20.44
C LEU A 107 1.22 6.36 19.40
N PHE A 108 0.12 6.68 18.71
CA PHE A 108 -0.40 5.81 17.63
C PHE A 108 0.62 5.67 16.50
N ALA A 109 1.26 6.76 16.06
CA ALA A 109 2.26 6.72 14.99
C ALA A 109 3.48 5.88 15.38
N GLU A 110 3.98 6.00 16.62
CA GLU A 110 5.08 5.18 17.12
C GLU A 110 4.70 3.70 17.23
N LEU A 111 3.55 3.42 17.83
CA LEU A 111 3.05 2.04 18.01
C LEU A 111 2.86 1.35 16.67
N ILE A 112 2.16 2.00 15.73
CA ILE A 112 1.90 1.40 14.42
C ILE A 112 3.18 1.24 13.59
N ALA A 113 4.17 2.14 13.75
CA ALA A 113 5.47 1.99 13.10
C ALA A 113 6.19 0.72 13.59
N ILE A 114 6.26 0.50 14.89
CA ILE A 114 6.90 -0.71 15.46
C ILE A 114 6.12 -1.97 15.06
N LEU A 115 4.79 -1.97 15.18
CA LEU A 115 3.97 -3.12 14.78
C LEU A 115 4.09 -3.42 13.28
N THR A 116 4.21 -2.39 12.44
CA THR A 116 4.52 -2.53 11.02
C THR A 116 5.88 -3.17 10.79
N GLY A 117 6.90 -2.72 11.52
CA GLY A 117 8.26 -3.28 11.48
C GLY A 117 8.27 -4.77 11.87
N ILE A 118 7.65 -5.11 12.99
CA ILE A 118 7.50 -6.51 13.44
C ILE A 118 6.73 -7.33 12.40
N GLY A 119 5.64 -6.78 11.86
CA GLY A 119 4.84 -7.42 10.83
C GLY A 119 5.66 -7.73 9.58
N ILE A 120 6.45 -6.78 9.07
CA ILE A 120 7.31 -7.00 7.90
C ILE A 120 8.40 -8.05 8.17
N VAL A 121 9.07 -8.00 9.32
CA VAL A 121 10.07 -9.01 9.69
C VAL A 121 9.44 -10.40 9.75
N THR A 122 8.25 -10.51 10.34
CA THR A 122 7.47 -11.76 10.38
C THR A 122 7.14 -12.26 8.96
N LEU A 123 6.67 -11.38 8.07
CA LEU A 123 6.36 -11.75 6.68
C LEU A 123 7.61 -12.19 5.90
N ILE A 124 8.76 -11.53 6.11
CA ILE A 124 10.05 -11.97 5.54
C ILE A 124 10.41 -13.37 6.05
N GLY A 125 10.29 -13.62 7.36
CA GLY A 125 10.54 -14.93 7.96
C GLY A 125 9.65 -16.03 7.37
N ILE A 126 8.34 -15.79 7.27
CA ILE A 126 7.39 -16.71 6.65
C ILE A 126 7.75 -16.95 5.18
N ARG A 127 8.11 -15.91 4.42
CA ARG A 127 8.53 -16.02 3.03
C ARG A 127 9.78 -16.89 2.90
N GLN A 128 10.77 -16.74 3.77
CA GLN A 128 11.97 -17.57 3.76
C GLN A 128 11.66 -19.03 4.06
N ALA A 129 10.80 -19.29 5.06
CA ALA A 129 10.43 -20.65 5.46
C ALA A 129 9.60 -21.37 4.38
N THR A 130 8.71 -20.63 3.69
CA THR A 130 7.77 -21.18 2.71
C THR A 130 8.14 -20.90 1.26
N ASN A 131 9.39 -20.49 0.98
CA ASN A 131 9.82 -19.99 -0.31
C ASN A 131 9.50 -20.98 -1.44
N ILE A 132 8.45 -20.68 -2.18
CA ILE A 132 7.93 -21.51 -3.26
C ILE A 132 8.93 -21.70 -4.41
N PHE A 133 9.76 -20.67 -4.67
CA PHE A 133 10.75 -20.73 -5.75
C PHE A 133 11.92 -21.66 -5.42
N LYS A 134 12.32 -21.76 -4.14
CA LYS A 134 13.31 -22.75 -3.70
C LYS A 134 12.80 -24.19 -3.81
N LYS A 135 11.48 -24.38 -3.77
CA LYS A 135 10.82 -25.69 -3.92
C LYS A 135 10.48 -26.04 -5.37
N GLY A 136 11.05 -25.35 -6.35
CA GLY A 136 10.77 -25.56 -7.77
C GLY A 136 9.36 -25.15 -8.22
N ARG A 137 8.64 -24.41 -7.40
CA ARG A 137 7.30 -23.90 -7.74
C ARG A 137 7.39 -22.49 -8.30
N THR A 138 6.51 -22.16 -9.24
CA THR A 138 6.29 -20.80 -9.70
C THR A 138 5.10 -20.19 -8.97
N SER A 139 5.12 -18.87 -8.75
CA SER A 139 3.93 -18.17 -8.22
C SER A 139 2.79 -18.24 -9.24
N ARG A 140 1.57 -18.49 -8.74
CA ARG A 140 0.35 -18.39 -9.55
C ARG A 140 -0.03 -16.95 -9.92
N PHE A 141 0.62 -15.95 -9.33
CA PHE A 141 0.37 -14.55 -9.63
C PHE A 141 1.38 -14.04 -10.65
N TYR A 142 0.89 -13.54 -11.79
CA TYR A 142 1.72 -12.97 -12.84
C TYR A 142 2.61 -11.84 -12.30
N GLY A 143 3.84 -11.81 -12.77
CA GLY A 143 4.81 -10.78 -12.36
C GLY A 143 5.33 -10.88 -10.91
N SER A 144 4.90 -11.89 -10.14
CA SER A 144 5.41 -12.13 -8.78
C SER A 144 6.86 -12.62 -8.82
N GLY A 145 7.64 -12.17 -7.82
CA GLY A 145 9.02 -12.60 -7.64
C GLY A 145 9.58 -12.16 -6.29
N ASN A 146 10.50 -12.95 -5.74
CA ASN A 146 11.10 -12.65 -4.43
C ASN A 146 11.80 -11.29 -4.40
N LYS A 147 12.53 -10.93 -5.47
CA LYS A 147 13.25 -9.64 -5.53
C LYS A 147 12.28 -8.45 -5.40
N LYS A 148 11.15 -8.49 -6.10
CA LYS A 148 10.12 -7.44 -6.02
C LYS A 148 9.50 -7.36 -4.62
N ALA A 149 9.27 -8.51 -3.99
CA ALA A 149 8.73 -8.55 -2.63
C ALA A 149 9.72 -7.99 -1.61
N TYR A 150 10.99 -8.41 -1.65
CA TYR A 150 12.03 -7.89 -0.76
C TYR A 150 12.28 -6.40 -0.94
N TYR A 151 12.19 -5.88 -2.17
CA TYR A 151 12.26 -4.44 -2.42
C TYR A 151 11.17 -3.69 -1.67
N VAL A 152 9.91 -4.16 -1.73
CA VAL A 152 8.79 -3.54 -1.00
C VAL A 152 8.98 -3.66 0.51
N GLU A 153 9.36 -4.83 0.99
CA GLU A 153 9.62 -5.09 2.42
C GLU A 153 10.75 -4.20 2.96
N ALA A 154 11.86 -4.09 2.23
CA ALA A 154 12.98 -3.22 2.58
C ALA A 154 12.57 -1.73 2.58
N THR A 155 11.76 -1.29 1.62
CA THR A 155 11.23 0.08 1.58
C THR A 155 10.40 0.37 2.84
N ILE A 156 9.53 -0.54 3.25
CA ILE A 156 8.70 -0.36 4.45
C ILE A 156 9.57 -0.30 5.71
N LEU A 157 10.57 -1.18 5.84
CA LEU A 157 11.51 -1.14 6.97
C LEU A 157 12.30 0.17 7.02
N ALA A 158 12.76 0.68 5.87
CA ALA A 158 13.43 1.96 5.80
C ALA A 158 12.54 3.12 6.27
N ILE A 159 11.25 3.10 5.89
CA ILE A 159 10.28 4.11 6.36
C ILE A 159 10.04 3.99 7.86
N VAL A 160 9.86 2.79 8.40
CA VAL A 160 9.71 2.56 9.85
C VAL A 160 10.90 3.10 10.61
N PHE A 161 12.12 2.79 10.14
CA PHE A 161 13.36 3.31 10.74
C PHE A 161 13.37 4.85 10.73
N CYS A 162 13.06 5.48 9.60
CA CYS A 162 12.99 6.95 9.51
C CYS A 162 11.96 7.54 10.49
N VAL A 163 10.79 6.90 10.66
CA VAL A 163 9.77 7.38 11.60
C VAL A 163 10.31 7.38 13.03
N ILE A 164 10.88 6.27 13.50
CA ILE A 164 11.38 6.17 14.89
C ILE A 164 12.58 7.09 15.10
N ALA A 165 13.47 7.20 14.11
CA ALA A 165 14.63 8.11 14.21
C ALA A 165 14.20 9.57 14.27
N LEU A 166 13.22 10.00 13.43
CA LEU A 166 12.68 11.36 13.47
C LEU A 166 12.01 11.65 14.80
N ARG A 167 11.21 10.72 15.34
CA ARG A 167 10.60 10.88 16.66
C ARG A 167 11.66 11.03 17.77
N GLY A 168 12.72 10.23 17.72
CA GLY A 168 13.84 10.36 18.66
C GLY A 168 14.54 11.72 18.57
N LEU A 169 14.77 12.20 17.35
CA LEU A 169 15.39 13.52 17.11
C LEU A 169 14.48 14.68 17.52
N GLU A 170 13.16 14.59 17.28
CA GLU A 170 12.17 15.57 17.72
C GLU A 170 12.18 15.70 19.25
N GLY A 171 12.19 14.57 19.97
CA GLY A 171 12.27 14.57 21.43
C GLY A 171 13.59 15.14 21.96
N ALA A 172 14.71 14.84 21.29
CA ALA A 172 16.02 15.42 21.64
C ALA A 172 16.06 16.95 21.38
N LEU A 173 15.47 17.41 20.25
CA LEU A 173 15.36 18.82 19.93
C LEU A 173 14.49 19.57 20.96
N ALA A 174 13.42 18.91 21.45
CA ALA A 174 12.55 19.44 22.51
C ALA A 174 13.15 19.34 23.91
N ASN A 175 14.40 18.88 24.07
CA ASN A 175 15.10 18.70 25.34
C ASN A 175 14.34 17.81 26.35
N VAL A 176 13.72 16.74 25.87
CA VAL A 176 12.99 15.79 26.71
C VAL A 176 13.98 15.02 27.58
N SER A 177 13.93 15.25 28.90
CA SER A 177 14.87 14.70 29.89
C SER A 177 14.37 13.41 30.57
N SER A 178 13.07 13.12 30.49
CA SER A 178 12.47 11.96 31.12
C SER A 178 11.43 11.31 30.19
N TRP A 179 11.20 10.02 30.40
CA TRP A 179 10.17 9.29 29.67
C TRP A 179 8.78 9.95 29.82
N ASN A 180 8.06 10.08 28.73
CA ASN A 180 6.69 10.57 28.70
C ASN A 180 5.90 9.95 27.53
N TRP A 181 4.59 10.16 27.52
CA TRP A 181 3.70 9.56 26.52
C TRP A 181 3.86 10.11 25.08
N HIS A 182 4.47 11.27 24.90
CA HIS A 182 4.77 11.83 23.58
C HIS A 182 5.85 11.05 22.84
N TYR A 183 6.77 10.41 23.58
CA TYR A 183 7.91 9.64 23.04
C TYR A 183 8.01 8.26 23.69
N ALA A 184 6.85 7.60 23.90
CA ALA A 184 6.77 6.40 24.73
C ALA A 184 7.65 5.26 24.22
N ILE A 185 7.73 5.08 22.91
CA ILE A 185 8.50 4.01 22.26
C ILE A 185 9.84 4.55 21.74
N SER A 186 9.86 5.78 21.25
CA SER A 186 11.09 6.40 20.70
C SER A 186 12.01 6.99 21.78
N TYR A 187 11.65 6.94 23.08
CA TYR A 187 12.46 7.48 24.16
C TYR A 187 13.93 6.99 24.20
N PRO A 188 14.25 5.71 23.94
CA PRO A 188 15.65 5.29 23.82
C PRO A 188 16.40 6.03 22.71
N ALA A 189 15.73 6.35 21.60
CA ALA A 189 16.32 7.16 20.52
C ALA A 189 16.47 8.63 20.95
N VAL A 190 15.52 9.19 21.74
CA VAL A 190 15.68 10.52 22.34
C VAL A 190 16.94 10.61 23.17
N VAL A 191 17.16 9.64 24.08
CA VAL A 191 18.35 9.59 24.94
C VAL A 191 19.65 9.47 24.11
N PHE A 192 19.61 8.66 23.05
CA PHE A 192 20.77 8.54 22.16
C PHE A 192 21.11 9.86 21.47
N PHE A 193 20.09 10.56 20.93
CA PHE A 193 20.30 11.81 20.19
C PHE A 193 20.49 13.04 21.09
N SER A 194 20.14 12.99 22.37
CA SER A 194 20.35 14.11 23.31
C SER A 194 21.82 14.48 23.55
N ASN A 195 22.76 13.60 23.14
CA ASN A 195 24.19 13.86 23.19
C ASN A 195 24.72 14.75 22.06
N TYR A 196 23.87 15.06 21.05
CA TYR A 196 24.22 15.89 19.90
C TYR A 196 23.86 17.35 20.16
N SER A 197 24.60 18.26 19.54
CA SER A 197 24.24 19.70 19.59
C SER A 197 22.94 19.97 18.84
N THR A 198 22.23 21.04 19.20
CA THR A 198 20.98 21.45 18.55
C THR A 198 21.12 21.53 17.02
N SER A 199 22.21 22.14 16.53
CA SER A 199 22.47 22.24 15.08
C SER A 199 22.67 20.87 14.41
N GLN A 200 23.31 19.92 15.10
CA GLN A 200 23.45 18.56 14.59
C GLN A 200 22.10 17.85 14.53
N ILE A 201 21.25 18.00 15.55
CA ILE A 201 19.92 17.41 15.60
C ILE A 201 19.05 17.97 14.45
N GLU A 202 19.05 19.27 14.26
CA GLU A 202 18.30 19.92 13.16
C GLU A 202 18.74 19.43 11.78
N ASN A 203 20.06 19.34 11.55
CA ASN A 203 20.60 18.81 10.31
C ASN A 203 20.23 17.33 10.09
N LEU A 204 20.24 16.52 11.16
CA LEU A 204 19.83 15.12 11.09
C LEU A 204 18.34 14.98 10.82
N ILE A 205 17.47 15.81 11.39
CA ILE A 205 16.05 15.84 11.10
C ILE A 205 15.83 16.10 9.60
N GLN A 206 16.44 17.15 9.07
CA GLN A 206 16.32 17.48 7.63
C GLN A 206 16.85 16.35 6.74
N LEU A 207 17.98 15.74 7.10
CA LEU A 207 18.56 14.63 6.34
C LEU A 207 17.67 13.39 6.35
N ILE A 208 17.18 12.96 7.51
CA ILE A 208 16.34 11.77 7.63
C ILE A 208 14.96 12.02 6.99
N ALA A 209 14.41 13.22 7.13
CA ALA A 209 13.20 13.63 6.43
C ALA A 209 13.39 13.56 4.90
N PHE A 210 14.50 14.05 4.39
CA PHE A 210 14.86 13.94 2.97
C PHE A 210 14.99 12.49 2.50
N ILE A 211 15.69 11.65 3.28
CA ILE A 211 15.83 10.20 2.98
C ILE A 211 14.45 9.54 2.93
N LYS A 212 13.59 9.80 3.90
CA LYS A 212 12.24 9.25 3.98
C LYS A 212 11.41 9.61 2.75
N ILE A 213 11.42 10.89 2.35
CA ILE A 213 10.73 11.36 1.16
C ILE A 213 11.32 10.69 -0.09
N THR A 214 12.63 10.65 -0.21
CA THR A 214 13.33 10.04 -1.34
C THR A 214 12.98 8.57 -1.48
N VAL A 215 13.02 7.78 -0.41
CA VAL A 215 12.66 6.37 -0.41
C VAL A 215 11.19 6.19 -0.84
N SER A 216 10.29 7.03 -0.35
CA SER A 216 8.88 6.99 -0.71
C SER A 216 8.65 7.33 -2.19
N MET A 217 9.31 8.37 -2.69
CA MET A 217 9.14 8.81 -4.09
C MET A 217 9.80 7.85 -5.08
N VAL A 218 10.96 7.31 -4.77
CA VAL A 218 11.59 6.25 -5.56
C VAL A 218 10.68 5.01 -5.63
N TRP A 219 10.02 4.66 -4.51
CA TRP A 219 9.03 3.59 -4.51
C TRP A 219 7.87 3.89 -5.48
N PHE A 220 7.32 5.12 -5.50
CA PHE A 220 6.28 5.52 -6.45
C PHE A 220 6.74 5.40 -7.91
N ILE A 221 7.98 5.82 -8.22
CA ILE A 221 8.56 5.67 -9.56
C ILE A 221 8.64 4.18 -9.94
N VAL A 222 9.23 3.36 -9.06
CA VAL A 222 9.46 1.93 -9.33
C VAL A 222 8.13 1.20 -9.57
N ILE A 223 7.10 1.44 -8.77
CA ILE A 223 5.79 0.81 -9.01
C ILE A 223 5.10 1.37 -10.26
N GLY A 224 5.26 2.67 -10.54
CA GLY A 224 4.73 3.28 -11.75
C GLY A 224 5.28 2.64 -13.02
N ILE A 225 6.58 2.41 -13.11
CA ILE A 225 7.20 1.76 -14.27
C ILE A 225 6.99 0.24 -14.32
N ASN A 226 6.58 -0.40 -13.21
CA ASN A 226 6.36 -1.85 -13.10
C ASN A 226 4.87 -2.19 -12.87
N LEU A 227 4.02 -2.02 -13.86
CA LEU A 227 2.58 -2.29 -13.76
C LEU A 227 2.23 -3.73 -13.37
N THR A 228 3.10 -4.69 -13.66
CA THR A 228 2.95 -6.10 -13.28
C THR A 228 3.41 -6.43 -11.86
N MET A 229 3.81 -5.41 -11.08
CA MET A 229 4.27 -5.62 -9.71
C MET A 229 3.08 -5.74 -8.73
N GLY A 230 2.36 -6.87 -8.79
CA GLY A 230 1.15 -7.10 -8.01
C GLY A 230 1.33 -6.94 -6.51
N VAL A 231 2.52 -7.26 -5.96
CA VAL A 231 2.87 -7.05 -4.54
C VAL A 231 2.81 -5.56 -4.11
N ALA A 232 2.90 -4.63 -5.05
CA ALA A 232 2.77 -3.21 -4.78
C ALA A 232 1.38 -2.68 -5.20
N TRP A 233 0.91 -3.05 -6.40
CA TRP A 233 -0.35 -2.55 -6.95
C TRP A 233 -1.59 -3.00 -6.19
N HIS A 234 -1.57 -4.16 -5.51
CA HIS A 234 -2.73 -4.61 -4.72
C HIS A 234 -3.19 -3.58 -3.67
N ARG A 235 -2.30 -2.71 -3.16
CA ARG A 235 -2.64 -1.65 -2.21
C ARG A 235 -3.65 -0.64 -2.76
N PHE A 236 -3.62 -0.44 -4.07
CA PHE A 236 -4.51 0.49 -4.77
C PHE A 236 -5.72 -0.24 -5.37
N LEU A 237 -5.50 -1.44 -5.92
CA LEU A 237 -6.52 -2.17 -6.66
C LEU A 237 -7.44 -3.01 -5.77
N ALA A 238 -7.01 -3.43 -4.57
CA ALA A 238 -7.81 -4.27 -3.69
C ALA A 238 -9.16 -3.64 -3.32
N PHE A 239 -9.21 -2.32 -3.09
CA PHE A 239 -10.45 -1.60 -2.80
C PHE A 239 -11.46 -1.76 -3.95
N PHE A 240 -11.02 -1.55 -5.18
CA PHE A 240 -11.86 -1.71 -6.37
C PHE A 240 -12.27 -3.17 -6.56
N ASN A 241 -11.33 -4.11 -6.42
CA ASN A 241 -11.61 -5.53 -6.55
C ASN A 241 -12.64 -6.03 -5.56
N ILE A 242 -12.56 -5.57 -4.31
CA ILE A 242 -13.51 -5.95 -3.27
C ILE A 242 -14.85 -5.25 -3.47
N TYR A 243 -14.86 -3.97 -3.81
CA TYR A 243 -16.09 -3.21 -4.06
C TYR A 243 -16.90 -3.80 -5.21
N PHE A 244 -16.24 -4.14 -6.31
CA PHE A 244 -16.88 -4.66 -7.52
C PHE A 244 -16.98 -6.18 -7.58
N LYS A 245 -16.97 -6.87 -6.43
CA LYS A 245 -17.26 -8.30 -6.38
C LYS A 245 -18.60 -8.63 -7.03
N ARG A 246 -18.75 -9.88 -7.49
CA ARG A 246 -19.98 -10.36 -8.13
C ARG A 246 -21.18 -10.14 -7.21
N ASN A 247 -21.12 -10.64 -5.98
CA ASN A 247 -22.23 -10.52 -5.02
C ASN A 247 -21.95 -9.45 -3.96
N PRO A 248 -22.89 -8.51 -3.72
CA PRO A 248 -22.75 -7.49 -2.69
C PRO A 248 -22.98 -8.01 -1.26
N ASN A 249 -23.47 -9.24 -1.08
CA ASN A 249 -24.03 -9.78 0.18
C ASN A 249 -23.11 -10.74 0.92
N LYS A 250 -21.79 -10.73 0.68
CA LYS A 250 -20.83 -11.71 1.25
C LYS A 250 -21.07 -13.20 0.84
N GLU A 251 -21.98 -13.45 -0.08
CA GLU A 251 -22.20 -14.76 -0.67
C GLU A 251 -21.00 -15.23 -1.48
N ASN A 252 -20.99 -16.52 -1.85
CA ASN A 252 -19.91 -17.13 -2.62
C ASN A 252 -19.57 -16.29 -3.85
N ALA A 253 -18.27 -16.00 -4.03
CA ALA A 253 -17.79 -15.14 -5.09
C ALA A 253 -18.04 -15.72 -6.50
N LEU A 254 -18.07 -17.05 -6.62
CA LEU A 254 -18.22 -17.72 -7.91
C LEU A 254 -19.65 -17.66 -8.46
N GLY A 255 -20.68 -17.85 -7.63
CA GLY A 255 -22.07 -17.88 -8.10
C GLY A 255 -22.29 -18.89 -9.26
N PRO A 256 -23.47 -18.89 -9.89
CA PRO A 256 -23.73 -19.68 -11.08
C PRO A 256 -22.91 -19.19 -12.27
N LEU A 257 -22.45 -20.10 -13.13
CA LEU A 257 -21.85 -19.75 -14.41
C LEU A 257 -22.91 -19.06 -15.28
N PRO A 258 -22.65 -17.85 -15.80
CA PRO A 258 -23.54 -17.24 -16.76
C PRO A 258 -23.45 -17.99 -18.10
N VAL A 259 -24.48 -17.85 -18.92
CA VAL A 259 -24.44 -18.27 -20.31
C VAL A 259 -23.33 -17.52 -21.05
N MET A 260 -22.73 -18.17 -22.05
CA MET A 260 -21.77 -17.50 -22.92
C MET A 260 -22.50 -16.54 -23.85
N ILE A 261 -21.95 -15.35 -24.01
CA ILE A 261 -22.51 -14.31 -24.86
C ILE A 261 -21.49 -13.96 -25.95
N SER A 262 -21.93 -13.94 -27.20
CA SER A 262 -21.19 -13.42 -28.34
C SER A 262 -21.99 -12.29 -28.99
N HIS A 263 -21.36 -11.16 -29.30
CA HIS A 263 -21.97 -10.00 -29.96
C HIS A 263 -23.36 -9.57 -29.38
N GLY A 264 -23.53 -9.76 -28.04
CA GLY A 264 -24.72 -9.36 -27.31
C GLY A 264 -25.88 -10.38 -27.34
N HIS A 265 -25.70 -11.57 -27.93
CA HIS A 265 -26.66 -12.69 -27.87
C HIS A 265 -26.04 -13.91 -27.17
N GLU A 266 -26.91 -14.76 -26.61
CA GLU A 266 -26.51 -16.04 -26.04
C GLU A 266 -26.06 -17.00 -27.13
N ILE A 267 -24.92 -17.67 -26.91
CA ILE A 267 -24.42 -18.68 -27.85
C ILE A 267 -25.26 -19.96 -27.72
N ASN A 268 -25.88 -20.39 -28.83
CA ASN A 268 -26.49 -21.70 -28.91
C ASN A 268 -25.44 -22.71 -29.37
N PHE A 269 -25.02 -23.59 -28.49
CA PHE A 269 -24.00 -24.60 -28.79
C PHE A 269 -24.45 -25.70 -29.74
N GLU A 270 -25.77 -25.88 -29.93
CA GLU A 270 -26.32 -26.82 -30.90
C GLU A 270 -26.37 -26.23 -32.31
N ASP A 271 -26.50 -24.91 -32.43
CA ASP A 271 -26.56 -24.19 -33.71
C ASP A 271 -25.81 -22.84 -33.56
N PRO A 272 -24.46 -22.87 -33.47
CA PRO A 272 -23.68 -21.65 -33.34
C PRO A 272 -23.68 -20.86 -34.65
N LYS A 273 -23.69 -19.54 -34.55
CA LYS A 273 -23.55 -18.65 -35.71
C LYS A 273 -22.09 -18.64 -36.18
N GLU A 274 -21.88 -18.36 -37.46
CA GLU A 274 -20.53 -18.33 -38.05
C GLU A 274 -19.60 -17.26 -37.40
N ASP A 275 -20.19 -16.18 -36.88
CA ASP A 275 -19.50 -15.07 -36.24
C ASP A 275 -19.41 -15.20 -34.71
N ASP A 276 -19.92 -16.30 -34.13
CA ASP A 276 -19.82 -16.52 -32.70
C ASP A 276 -18.37 -16.70 -32.24
N VAL A 277 -17.97 -15.90 -31.22
CA VAL A 277 -16.66 -15.96 -30.61
C VAL A 277 -16.72 -16.80 -29.33
N PHE A 278 -16.00 -17.90 -29.32
CA PHE A 278 -15.91 -18.81 -28.17
C PHE A 278 -14.69 -18.46 -27.31
N GLY A 279 -14.95 -18.11 -26.06
CA GLY A 279 -13.90 -17.79 -25.10
C GLY A 279 -13.38 -16.35 -25.20
N ILE A 280 -12.12 -16.14 -24.85
CA ILE A 280 -11.48 -14.83 -24.76
C ILE A 280 -10.34 -14.79 -25.79
N GLY A 281 -10.54 -14.09 -26.89
CA GLY A 281 -9.54 -13.84 -27.92
C GLY A 281 -8.79 -12.51 -27.68
N THR A 282 -9.50 -11.49 -27.24
CA THR A 282 -8.97 -10.14 -27.01
C THR A 282 -9.43 -9.55 -25.67
N ALA A 283 -8.84 -8.44 -25.26
CA ALA A 283 -9.29 -7.71 -24.06
C ALA A 283 -10.74 -7.20 -24.17
N ALA A 284 -11.27 -7.05 -25.39
CA ALA A 284 -12.65 -6.62 -25.61
C ALA A 284 -13.68 -7.75 -25.38
N ASP A 285 -13.22 -9.00 -25.31
CA ASP A 285 -14.11 -10.17 -25.11
C ASP A 285 -14.35 -10.47 -23.61
N ILE A 286 -13.63 -9.79 -22.72
CA ILE A 286 -13.78 -9.93 -21.28
C ILE A 286 -14.38 -8.66 -20.67
N SER A 287 -15.14 -8.80 -19.58
CA SER A 287 -15.66 -7.62 -18.88
C SER A 287 -14.52 -6.80 -18.27
N TRP A 288 -14.73 -5.49 -18.11
CA TRP A 288 -13.77 -4.62 -17.43
C TRP A 288 -13.43 -5.15 -16.03
N LYS A 289 -14.36 -5.82 -15.35
CA LYS A 289 -14.12 -6.44 -14.04
C LYS A 289 -13.16 -7.63 -14.14
N GLY A 290 -13.27 -8.44 -15.19
CA GLY A 290 -12.33 -9.51 -15.46
C GLY A 290 -10.92 -9.00 -15.79
N LEU A 291 -10.80 -7.84 -16.42
CA LEU A 291 -9.50 -7.18 -16.65
C LEU A 291 -8.91 -6.55 -15.36
N LEU A 292 -9.76 -6.19 -14.40
CA LEU A 292 -9.33 -5.67 -13.10
C LEU A 292 -8.80 -6.78 -12.17
N ASP A 293 -9.39 -7.99 -12.25
CA ASP A 293 -9.03 -9.16 -11.45
C ASP A 293 -7.70 -9.77 -11.90
#